data_6b0e41c21795bde82e86e9c19fdc47f2
#
_entry.id   6b0e41c21795bde82e86e9c19fdc47f2
#
_cell.length_a   1.000
_cell.length_b   1.000
_cell.length_c   1.000
_cell.angle_alpha   90.00
_cell.angle_beta   90.00
_cell.angle_gamma   90.00
#
_symmetry.space_group_name_H-M   'P 1'
#
loop_
_entity.id
_entity.type
_entity.pdbx_description
1 polymer ?
#
loop_
_entity_poly.entity_id
_entity_poly.type
_entity_poly.pdbx_seq_one_letter_code
_entity_poly.pdbx_strand_id
1 'polypeptide(L)'
;MNDNVLLIGASGFVGTRLLETAIADFNIKNLDKQQSHFYPEITQIDDVRDQQALDQALAGFDTVVLLAAEHRDDVSPTSLYYDVNVQGTRNVLAAMEKNGVKNIIFTSSVAVYGLNKHNPDENHPHDPFNHYGKSKWQAEEVLREWYNKAPTERSLTIIRPTVIFGERNRGNVYNLLKQIAGGKFMMVGAGTNYKSMAYVGNIVEFIKYKLKNVAAGYEVYNYVDKPDLNMNQLVAEVEQSLNKKIPSMHLPYPLGMLGGYCFDILSKITGKKYAVSSVRVKKFCATTQFDATKVHSSGFVAPYTLSQGLDRTLQYEFVHAKKDDITFVSE
;
A
#
# COMPACT_ATOMS: atom_id res chain seq x y z
N MET A 1 29.95 2.67 -7.77
CA MET A 1 29.09 2.17 -8.88
C MET A 1 27.68 2.25 -8.35
N ASN A 2 26.75 2.75 -9.12
CA ASN A 2 25.35 2.72 -8.70
C ASN A 2 24.86 1.28 -8.81
N ASP A 3 24.22 0.77 -7.73
CA ASP A 3 23.67 -0.59 -7.73
C ASP A 3 22.57 -0.71 -8.80
N ASN A 4 22.53 -1.85 -9.49
CA ASN A 4 21.53 -2.16 -10.51
C ASN A 4 20.26 -2.69 -9.82
N VAL A 5 19.15 -1.96 -9.92
CA VAL A 5 17.90 -2.29 -9.26
C VAL A 5 16.81 -2.55 -10.29
N LEU A 6 16.22 -3.75 -10.27
CA LEU A 6 15.01 -4.04 -11.05
C LEU A 6 13.78 -3.82 -10.17
N LEU A 7 12.96 -2.86 -10.56
CA LEU A 7 11.63 -2.70 -9.99
C LEU A 7 10.64 -3.57 -10.78
N ILE A 8 9.80 -4.33 -10.09
CA ILE A 8 8.76 -5.16 -10.72
C ILE A 8 7.41 -4.65 -10.26
N GLY A 9 6.62 -4.07 -11.17
CA GLY A 9 5.33 -3.47 -10.87
C GLY A 9 5.40 -1.97 -10.53
N ALA A 10 6.38 -1.23 -11.08
CA ALA A 10 6.59 0.17 -10.73
C ALA A 10 5.86 1.19 -11.62
N SER A 11 5.01 0.76 -12.56
CA SER A 11 4.14 1.67 -13.31
C SER A 11 2.93 2.15 -12.50
N GLY A 12 2.68 1.58 -11.32
CA GLY A 12 1.62 1.96 -10.40
C GLY A 12 1.97 3.14 -9.49
N PHE A 13 1.07 3.43 -8.55
CA PHE A 13 1.16 4.58 -7.63
C PHE A 13 2.47 4.63 -6.82
N VAL A 14 2.76 3.59 -6.06
CA VAL A 14 3.96 3.52 -5.20
C VAL A 14 5.23 3.47 -6.04
N GLY A 15 5.22 2.69 -7.12
CA GLY A 15 6.38 2.53 -8.00
C GLY A 15 6.75 3.81 -8.72
N THR A 16 5.78 4.56 -9.26
CA THR A 16 6.02 5.87 -9.89
C THR A 16 6.68 6.83 -8.89
N ARG A 17 6.18 6.87 -7.65
CA ARG A 17 6.77 7.74 -6.62
C ARG A 17 8.17 7.28 -6.20
N LEU A 18 8.42 5.97 -6.16
CA LEU A 18 9.76 5.43 -5.91
C LEU A 18 10.74 5.82 -7.03
N LEU A 19 10.32 5.70 -8.29
CA LEU A 19 11.13 6.12 -9.44
C LEU A 19 11.49 7.60 -9.37
N GLU A 20 10.54 8.49 -9.03
CA GLU A 20 10.78 9.93 -8.88
C GLU A 20 11.93 10.23 -7.90
N THR A 21 12.08 9.44 -6.84
CA THR A 21 13.06 9.71 -5.78
C THR A 21 14.35 8.89 -5.89
N ALA A 22 14.31 7.74 -6.57
CA ALA A 22 15.43 6.78 -6.57
C ALA A 22 16.23 6.74 -7.88
N ILE A 23 15.69 7.23 -8.99
CA ILE A 23 16.33 7.13 -10.32
C ILE A 23 17.67 7.89 -10.41
N ALA A 24 17.87 8.91 -9.58
CA ALA A 24 19.14 9.65 -9.52
C ALA A 24 20.23 8.89 -8.74
N ASP A 25 19.85 7.98 -7.84
CA ASP A 25 20.76 7.30 -6.91
C ASP A 25 21.14 5.88 -7.41
N PHE A 26 20.32 5.25 -8.23
CA PHE A 26 20.47 3.86 -8.68
C PHE A 26 20.34 3.73 -10.20
N ASN A 27 20.94 2.69 -10.76
CA ASN A 27 20.63 2.28 -12.14
C ASN A 27 19.37 1.41 -12.14
N ILE A 28 18.23 2.01 -12.52
CA ILE A 28 16.92 1.39 -12.38
C ILE A 28 16.34 1.01 -13.73
N LYS A 29 15.75 -0.19 -13.80
CA LYS A 29 14.74 -0.56 -14.81
C LYS A 29 13.45 -0.97 -14.12
N ASN A 30 12.36 -0.88 -14.86
CA ASN A 30 11.04 -1.32 -14.44
C ASN A 30 10.53 -2.43 -15.37
N LEU A 31 9.98 -3.50 -14.78
CA LEU A 31 9.20 -4.51 -15.50
C LEU A 31 7.76 -4.42 -14.98
N ASP A 32 6.81 -4.19 -15.86
CA ASP A 32 5.40 -4.06 -15.49
C ASP A 32 4.50 -4.53 -16.63
N LYS A 33 3.32 -5.06 -16.32
CA LYS A 33 2.30 -5.42 -17.31
C LYS A 33 1.72 -4.21 -18.05
N GLN A 34 1.95 -3.00 -17.55
CA GLN A 34 1.51 -1.72 -18.12
C GLN A 34 2.68 -0.79 -18.36
N GLN A 35 2.63 -0.03 -19.45
CA GLN A 35 3.59 1.02 -19.70
C GLN A 35 3.53 2.08 -18.61
N SER A 36 4.68 2.52 -18.10
CA SER A 36 4.73 3.67 -17.20
C SER A 36 4.39 4.94 -17.97
N HIS A 37 3.50 5.75 -17.41
CA HIS A 37 3.18 7.07 -17.98
C HIS A 37 4.30 8.10 -17.81
N PHE A 38 5.11 7.94 -16.76
CA PHE A 38 6.15 8.91 -16.39
C PHE A 38 7.56 8.46 -16.77
N TYR A 39 7.78 7.15 -16.89
CA TYR A 39 9.09 6.55 -17.15
C TYR A 39 9.01 5.45 -18.22
N PRO A 40 8.48 5.77 -19.43
CA PRO A 40 8.32 4.76 -20.46
C PRO A 40 9.66 4.19 -20.98
N GLU A 41 10.72 4.99 -20.94
CA GLU A 41 12.04 4.65 -21.50
C GLU A 41 12.79 3.58 -20.70
N ILE A 42 12.46 3.43 -19.42
CA ILE A 42 13.07 2.41 -18.55
C ILE A 42 12.10 1.27 -18.22
N THR A 43 10.90 1.27 -18.84
CA THR A 43 9.86 0.28 -18.58
C THR A 43 9.83 -0.78 -19.69
N GLN A 44 10.09 -2.02 -19.30
CA GLN A 44 9.82 -3.21 -20.10
C GLN A 44 8.41 -3.70 -19.80
N ILE A 45 7.61 -3.92 -20.85
CA ILE A 45 6.23 -4.41 -20.69
C ILE A 45 6.28 -5.93 -20.67
N ASP A 46 6.07 -6.52 -19.49
CA ASP A 46 5.99 -7.95 -19.27
C ASP A 46 5.21 -8.28 -18.00
N ASP A 47 4.85 -9.56 -17.82
CA ASP A 47 4.05 -10.04 -16.69
C ASP A 47 4.90 -10.92 -15.76
N VAL A 48 4.72 -10.78 -14.44
CA VAL A 48 5.38 -11.64 -13.45
C VAL A 48 5.04 -13.12 -13.58
N ARG A 49 4.03 -13.45 -14.36
CA ARG A 49 3.66 -14.83 -14.69
C ARG A 49 4.49 -15.42 -15.84
N ASP A 50 5.21 -14.58 -16.57
CA ASP A 50 6.10 -15.02 -17.66
C ASP A 50 7.53 -15.24 -17.12
N GLN A 51 7.88 -16.51 -16.95
CA GLN A 51 9.19 -16.91 -16.44
C GLN A 51 10.32 -16.51 -17.39
N GLN A 52 10.12 -16.63 -18.70
CA GLN A 52 11.16 -16.33 -19.68
C GLN A 52 11.46 -14.82 -19.72
N ALA A 53 10.45 -14.00 -19.65
CA ALA A 53 10.60 -12.54 -19.57
C ALA A 53 11.37 -12.12 -18.30
N LEU A 54 11.03 -12.72 -17.15
CA LEU A 54 11.74 -12.46 -15.87
C LEU A 54 13.20 -12.91 -15.92
N ASP A 55 13.49 -14.07 -16.51
CA ASP A 55 14.85 -14.59 -16.67
C ASP A 55 15.75 -13.63 -17.47
N GLN A 56 15.19 -13.00 -18.50
CA GLN A 56 15.90 -12.02 -19.33
C GLN A 56 16.03 -10.67 -18.63
N ALA A 57 14.96 -10.21 -17.98
CA ALA A 57 14.91 -8.90 -17.33
C ALA A 57 15.86 -8.79 -16.14
N LEU A 58 16.12 -9.91 -15.43
CA LEU A 58 16.97 -9.94 -14.22
C LEU A 58 18.48 -10.02 -14.52
N ALA A 59 18.86 -10.20 -15.78
CA ALA A 59 20.27 -10.29 -16.14
C ALA A 59 21.03 -8.98 -15.85
N GLY A 60 22.06 -9.07 -15.00
CA GLY A 60 22.92 -7.94 -14.63
C GLY A 60 22.36 -7.03 -13.54
N PHE A 61 21.30 -7.45 -12.85
CA PHE A 61 20.77 -6.73 -11.69
C PHE A 61 21.28 -7.32 -10.37
N ASP A 62 21.37 -6.48 -9.35
CA ASP A 62 21.87 -6.83 -8.00
C ASP A 62 20.72 -7.00 -7.00
N THR A 63 19.66 -6.22 -7.18
CA THR A 63 18.54 -6.14 -6.23
C THR A 63 17.19 -6.05 -6.97
N VAL A 64 16.19 -6.75 -6.44
CA VAL A 64 14.79 -6.67 -6.88
C VAL A 64 13.96 -5.89 -5.85
N VAL A 65 13.10 -4.99 -6.32
CA VAL A 65 11.99 -4.44 -5.53
C VAL A 65 10.68 -4.95 -6.14
N LEU A 66 10.01 -5.86 -5.45
CA LEU A 66 8.78 -6.48 -5.93
C LEU A 66 7.56 -5.73 -5.38
N LEU A 67 6.99 -4.88 -6.24
CA LEU A 67 5.78 -4.08 -6.00
C LEU A 67 4.55 -4.69 -6.68
N ALA A 68 4.76 -5.51 -7.70
CA ALA A 68 3.67 -6.11 -8.48
C ALA A 68 2.73 -6.92 -7.59
N ALA A 69 1.45 -6.61 -7.65
CA ALA A 69 0.42 -7.33 -6.92
C ALA A 69 -0.96 -7.13 -7.56
N GLU A 70 -1.80 -8.13 -7.46
CA GLU A 70 -3.23 -7.94 -7.60
C GLU A 70 -3.79 -7.62 -6.21
N HIS A 71 -4.42 -6.45 -6.04
CA HIS A 71 -4.77 -5.89 -4.73
C HIS A 71 -6.21 -5.36 -4.62
N ARG A 72 -6.94 -5.19 -5.75
CA ARG A 72 -8.32 -4.69 -5.73
C ARG A 72 -9.26 -5.70 -5.06
N ASP A 73 -10.30 -5.21 -4.40
CA ASP A 73 -11.26 -6.06 -3.67
C ASP A 73 -12.22 -6.86 -4.60
N ASP A 74 -12.33 -6.48 -5.89
CA ASP A 74 -13.32 -7.01 -6.85
C ASP A 74 -12.69 -7.88 -7.96
N VAL A 75 -11.51 -8.44 -7.72
CA VAL A 75 -10.78 -9.25 -8.71
C VAL A 75 -11.53 -10.54 -9.04
N SER A 76 -11.73 -10.78 -10.33
CA SER A 76 -12.36 -12.00 -10.86
C SER A 76 -11.58 -12.48 -12.11
N PRO A 77 -11.22 -13.76 -12.20
CA PRO A 77 -11.42 -14.81 -11.21
C PRO A 77 -10.54 -14.64 -9.96
N THR A 78 -10.98 -15.19 -8.84
CA THR A 78 -10.26 -15.11 -7.55
C THR A 78 -8.85 -15.75 -7.61
N SER A 79 -8.63 -16.72 -8.51
CA SER A 79 -7.31 -17.32 -8.74
C SER A 79 -6.25 -16.29 -9.09
N LEU A 80 -6.63 -15.17 -9.70
CA LEU A 80 -5.70 -14.13 -10.13
C LEU A 80 -4.87 -13.53 -8.97
N TYR A 81 -5.44 -13.47 -7.76
CA TYR A 81 -4.64 -13.09 -6.57
C TYR A 81 -3.47 -14.04 -6.33
N TYR A 82 -3.68 -15.34 -6.53
CA TYR A 82 -2.66 -16.36 -6.29
C TYR A 82 -1.72 -16.50 -7.47
N ASP A 83 -2.24 -16.38 -8.69
CA ASP A 83 -1.44 -16.44 -9.92
C ASP A 83 -0.42 -15.29 -9.97
N VAL A 84 -0.82 -14.08 -9.58
CA VAL A 84 0.06 -12.90 -9.58
C VAL A 84 0.88 -12.83 -8.30
N ASN A 85 0.25 -12.87 -7.12
CA ASN A 85 0.95 -12.58 -5.87
C ASN A 85 1.80 -13.74 -5.37
N VAL A 86 1.38 -14.99 -5.61
CA VAL A 86 2.11 -16.18 -5.12
C VAL A 86 2.95 -16.80 -6.22
N GLN A 87 2.32 -17.19 -7.34
CA GLN A 87 3.08 -17.80 -8.44
C GLN A 87 4.03 -16.79 -9.08
N GLY A 88 3.60 -15.53 -9.26
CA GLY A 88 4.49 -14.46 -9.73
C GLY A 88 5.71 -14.28 -8.82
N THR A 89 5.53 -14.34 -7.49
CA THR A 89 6.68 -14.31 -6.56
C THR A 89 7.59 -15.51 -6.73
N ARG A 90 7.06 -16.73 -6.94
CA ARG A 90 7.88 -17.92 -7.24
C ARG A 90 8.70 -17.75 -8.51
N ASN A 91 8.08 -17.21 -9.56
CA ASN A 91 8.74 -16.95 -10.84
C ASN A 91 9.88 -15.94 -10.69
N VAL A 92 9.63 -14.83 -9.96
CA VAL A 92 10.68 -13.82 -9.67
C VAL A 92 11.84 -14.47 -8.94
N LEU A 93 11.60 -15.26 -7.91
CA LEU A 93 12.66 -15.94 -7.15
C LEU A 93 13.43 -16.97 -7.98
N ALA A 94 12.76 -17.73 -8.86
CA ALA A 94 13.43 -18.64 -9.78
C ALA A 94 14.34 -17.90 -10.76
N ALA A 95 13.88 -16.76 -11.30
CA ALA A 95 14.69 -15.92 -12.18
C ALA A 95 15.86 -15.26 -11.42
N MET A 96 15.67 -14.87 -10.15
CA MET A 96 16.74 -14.39 -9.27
C MET A 96 17.81 -15.49 -9.06
N GLU A 97 17.40 -16.71 -8.74
CA GLU A 97 18.34 -17.84 -8.57
C GLU A 97 19.14 -18.10 -9.84
N LYS A 98 18.49 -18.10 -11.01
CA LYS A 98 19.14 -18.30 -12.32
C LYS A 98 20.17 -17.21 -12.64
N ASN A 99 19.90 -15.96 -12.26
CA ASN A 99 20.76 -14.80 -12.55
C ASN A 99 21.71 -14.45 -11.40
N GLY A 100 21.72 -15.22 -10.28
CA GLY A 100 22.58 -14.99 -9.13
C GLY A 100 22.21 -13.76 -8.29
N VAL A 101 20.98 -13.24 -8.44
CA VAL A 101 20.47 -12.09 -7.67
C VAL A 101 20.10 -12.57 -6.26
N LYS A 102 20.63 -11.89 -5.23
CA LYS A 102 20.52 -12.32 -3.84
C LYS A 102 19.70 -11.39 -2.94
N ASN A 103 19.30 -10.23 -3.46
CA ASN A 103 18.67 -9.18 -2.66
C ASN A 103 17.24 -8.90 -3.16
N ILE A 104 16.25 -8.94 -2.24
CA ILE A 104 14.87 -8.61 -2.57
C ILE A 104 14.21 -7.79 -1.47
N ILE A 105 13.52 -6.73 -1.88
CA ILE A 105 12.58 -5.97 -1.07
C ILE A 105 11.17 -6.27 -1.60
N PHE A 106 10.31 -6.75 -0.73
CA PHE A 106 8.93 -7.11 -1.06
C PHE A 106 7.92 -6.24 -0.32
N THR A 107 7.00 -5.64 -1.04
CA THR A 107 5.86 -4.94 -0.44
C THR A 107 4.71 -5.93 -0.21
N SER A 108 4.52 -6.29 1.06
CA SER A 108 3.39 -7.05 1.57
C SER A 108 2.23 -6.11 1.96
N SER A 109 1.52 -6.42 3.02
CA SER A 109 0.44 -5.59 3.56
C SER A 109 0.12 -5.99 5.00
N VAL A 110 -0.35 -5.05 5.82
CA VAL A 110 -0.96 -5.37 7.13
C VAL A 110 -2.23 -6.23 7.04
N ALA A 111 -2.78 -6.42 5.83
CA ALA A 111 -3.91 -7.33 5.60
C ALA A 111 -3.61 -8.79 5.97
N VAL A 112 -2.34 -9.16 6.12
CA VAL A 112 -1.91 -10.49 6.61
C VAL A 112 -2.33 -10.76 8.06
N TYR A 113 -2.57 -9.72 8.86
CA TYR A 113 -3.00 -9.89 10.27
C TYR A 113 -4.50 -10.16 10.41
N GLY A 114 -5.32 -9.80 9.41
CA GLY A 114 -6.76 -9.92 9.48
C GLY A 114 -7.47 -8.78 10.20
N LEU A 115 -8.69 -9.03 10.65
CA LEU A 115 -9.56 -8.02 11.26
C LEU A 115 -9.53 -8.10 12.79
N ASN A 116 -9.94 -6.97 13.44
CA ASN A 116 -10.16 -6.87 14.89
C ASN A 116 -8.91 -7.21 15.72
N LYS A 117 -7.73 -6.81 15.25
CA LYS A 117 -6.47 -6.95 15.98
C LYS A 117 -6.17 -5.63 16.70
N HIS A 118 -5.55 -5.75 17.88
CA HIS A 118 -5.15 -4.60 18.69
C HIS A 118 -3.66 -4.34 18.51
N ASN A 119 -3.32 -3.32 17.70
CA ASN A 119 -1.96 -2.83 17.48
C ASN A 119 -0.92 -3.96 17.21
N PRO A 120 -1.17 -4.88 16.24
CA PRO A 120 -0.27 -6.00 15.99
C PRO A 120 1.10 -5.51 15.52
N ASP A 121 2.16 -6.12 16.10
CA ASP A 121 3.54 -5.99 15.66
C ASP A 121 3.87 -7.03 14.57
N GLU A 122 5.13 -7.08 14.11
CA GLU A 122 5.58 -8.00 13.07
C GLU A 122 5.57 -9.48 13.49
N ASN A 123 5.53 -9.77 14.78
CA ASN A 123 5.49 -11.12 15.35
C ASN A 123 4.06 -11.60 15.60
N HIS A 124 3.06 -10.73 15.43
CA HIS A 124 1.67 -11.11 15.67
C HIS A 124 1.23 -12.25 14.74
N PRO A 125 0.44 -13.23 15.24
CA PRO A 125 -0.08 -14.31 14.40
C PRO A 125 -0.86 -13.80 13.19
N HIS A 126 -0.69 -14.47 12.05
CA HIS A 126 -1.32 -14.12 10.79
C HIS A 126 -2.70 -14.81 10.68
N ASP A 127 -3.73 -14.02 10.29
CA ASP A 127 -5.11 -14.48 10.19
C ASP A 127 -5.83 -13.69 9.07
N PRO A 128 -5.33 -13.76 7.82
CA PRO A 128 -5.88 -12.97 6.72
C PRO A 128 -7.31 -13.39 6.38
N PHE A 129 -8.22 -12.41 6.36
CA PHE A 129 -9.66 -12.68 6.17
C PHE A 129 -10.09 -12.71 4.70
N ASN A 130 -9.41 -12.03 3.79
CA ASN A 130 -9.73 -11.98 2.36
C ASN A 130 -8.65 -12.63 1.49
N HIS A 131 -8.95 -12.83 0.20
CA HIS A 131 -8.03 -13.46 -0.74
C HIS A 131 -6.76 -12.64 -0.97
N TYR A 132 -6.87 -11.32 -0.95
CA TYR A 132 -5.70 -10.44 -1.02
C TYR A 132 -4.73 -10.69 0.15
N GLY A 133 -5.21 -10.59 1.38
CA GLY A 133 -4.37 -10.84 2.57
C GLY A 133 -3.79 -12.26 2.58
N LYS A 134 -4.60 -13.27 2.20
CA LYS A 134 -4.14 -14.67 2.08
C LYS A 134 -3.02 -14.83 1.06
N SER A 135 -3.18 -14.23 -0.12
CA SER A 135 -2.15 -14.32 -1.18
C SER A 135 -0.87 -13.59 -0.81
N LYS A 136 -0.97 -12.42 -0.14
CA LYS A 136 0.23 -11.72 0.37
C LYS A 136 0.95 -12.54 1.44
N TRP A 137 0.20 -13.15 2.36
CA TRP A 137 0.80 -14.04 3.36
C TRP A 137 1.51 -15.24 2.72
N GLN A 138 0.86 -15.92 1.78
CA GLN A 138 1.49 -17.04 1.07
C GLN A 138 2.72 -16.61 0.26
N ALA A 139 2.73 -15.40 -0.31
CA ALA A 139 3.92 -14.86 -0.97
C ALA A 139 5.07 -14.65 0.04
N GLU A 140 4.77 -14.16 1.26
CA GLU A 140 5.78 -14.06 2.31
C GLU A 140 6.34 -15.43 2.72
N GLU A 141 5.51 -16.49 2.77
CA GLU A 141 5.96 -17.85 3.04
C GLU A 141 6.93 -18.34 1.97
N VAL A 142 6.61 -18.14 0.70
CA VAL A 142 7.49 -18.46 -0.44
C VAL A 142 8.83 -17.70 -0.35
N LEU A 143 8.81 -16.43 0.00
CA LEU A 143 10.01 -15.62 0.18
C LEU A 143 10.87 -16.11 1.34
N ARG A 144 10.26 -16.49 2.48
CA ARG A 144 10.98 -17.06 3.63
C ARG A 144 11.60 -18.42 3.31
N GLU A 145 10.88 -19.28 2.59
CA GLU A 145 11.44 -20.55 2.11
C GLU A 145 12.66 -20.33 1.23
N TRP A 146 12.59 -19.35 0.31
CA TRP A 146 13.74 -18.99 -0.51
C TRP A 146 14.90 -18.45 0.32
N TYR A 147 14.66 -17.51 1.25
CA TYR A 147 15.70 -16.97 2.13
C TYR A 147 16.39 -18.06 2.94
N ASN A 148 15.64 -19.00 3.52
CA ASN A 148 16.16 -20.05 4.39
C ASN A 148 17.09 -21.05 3.69
N LYS A 149 17.12 -21.10 2.35
CA LYS A 149 18.07 -21.94 1.60
C LYS A 149 19.51 -21.41 1.65
N ALA A 150 19.72 -20.10 1.85
CA ALA A 150 21.04 -19.47 1.92
C ALA A 150 21.03 -18.18 2.78
N PRO A 151 20.77 -18.27 4.09
CA PRO A 151 20.50 -17.11 4.95
C PRO A 151 21.70 -16.19 5.18
N THR A 152 22.91 -16.69 4.98
CA THR A 152 24.17 -15.92 5.10
C THR A 152 24.51 -15.14 3.83
N GLU A 153 23.84 -15.43 2.71
CA GLU A 153 24.12 -14.83 1.41
C GLU A 153 22.97 -13.98 0.88
N ARG A 154 21.74 -14.24 1.32
CA ARG A 154 20.53 -13.59 0.80
C ARG A 154 20.06 -12.46 1.70
N SER A 155 19.54 -11.42 1.09
CA SER A 155 18.85 -10.33 1.76
C SER A 155 17.36 -10.37 1.41
N LEU A 156 16.51 -10.46 2.44
CA LEU A 156 15.07 -10.41 2.31
C LEU A 156 14.49 -9.34 3.23
N THR A 157 13.98 -8.27 2.67
CA THR A 157 13.22 -7.24 3.40
C THR A 157 11.75 -7.32 3.01
N ILE A 158 10.87 -7.54 3.97
CA ILE A 158 9.41 -7.50 3.81
C ILE A 158 8.87 -6.24 4.46
N ILE A 159 8.13 -5.44 3.70
CA ILE A 159 7.46 -4.24 4.20
C ILE A 159 5.96 -4.50 4.17
N ARG A 160 5.28 -4.37 5.31
CA ARG A 160 3.83 -4.49 5.48
C ARG A 160 3.23 -3.10 5.69
N PRO A 161 2.93 -2.36 4.62
CA PRO A 161 2.31 -1.05 4.77
C PRO A 161 0.86 -1.17 5.21
N THR A 162 0.39 -0.13 5.91
CA THR A 162 -1.03 0.16 6.06
C THR A 162 -1.59 0.75 4.76
N VAL A 163 -2.80 1.33 4.80
CA VAL A 163 -3.34 2.03 3.64
C VAL A 163 -2.39 3.16 3.22
N ILE A 164 -1.87 3.07 1.99
CA ILE A 164 -0.97 4.08 1.44
C ILE A 164 -1.80 5.18 0.77
N PHE A 165 -1.48 6.44 1.06
CA PHE A 165 -2.12 7.60 0.46
C PHE A 165 -1.10 8.60 -0.05
N GLY A 166 -1.56 9.54 -0.86
CA GLY A 166 -0.74 10.63 -1.39
C GLY A 166 -1.35 11.21 -2.66
N GLU A 167 -0.64 12.13 -3.27
CA GLU A 167 -1.00 12.81 -4.49
C GLU A 167 -1.21 11.80 -5.62
N ARG A 168 -2.23 12.00 -6.46
CA ARG A 168 -2.65 11.15 -7.60
C ARG A 168 -3.28 9.80 -7.25
N ASN A 169 -3.36 9.42 -5.97
CA ASN A 169 -4.01 8.17 -5.58
C ASN A 169 -5.53 8.33 -5.50
N ARG A 170 -6.27 7.44 -6.12
CA ARG A 170 -7.75 7.38 -6.09
C ARG A 170 -8.26 6.20 -5.26
N GLY A 171 -7.63 5.99 -4.09
CA GLY A 171 -8.01 4.94 -3.14
C GLY A 171 -8.94 5.42 -2.01
N ASN A 172 -9.12 4.59 -0.99
CA ASN A 172 -10.04 4.82 0.14
C ASN A 172 -9.76 6.10 0.91
N VAL A 173 -8.49 6.44 1.15
CA VAL A 173 -8.14 7.68 1.85
C VAL A 173 -8.53 8.90 1.03
N TYR A 174 -8.23 8.90 -0.29
CA TYR A 174 -8.69 9.98 -1.18
C TYR A 174 -10.21 10.13 -1.15
N ASN A 175 -10.96 9.02 -1.24
CA ASN A 175 -12.42 9.06 -1.22
C ASN A 175 -12.95 9.63 0.09
N LEU A 176 -12.34 9.30 1.22
CA LEU A 176 -12.66 9.87 2.52
C LEU A 176 -12.35 11.37 2.58
N LEU A 177 -11.14 11.77 2.20
CA LEU A 177 -10.72 13.18 2.18
C LEU A 177 -11.62 14.01 1.26
N LYS A 178 -12.01 13.46 0.10
CA LYS A 178 -12.95 14.12 -0.83
C LYS A 178 -14.34 14.36 -0.22
N GLN A 179 -14.85 13.38 0.56
CA GLN A 179 -16.14 13.56 1.25
C GLN A 179 -16.04 14.63 2.33
N ILE A 180 -14.95 14.62 3.12
CA ILE A 180 -14.71 15.62 4.17
C ILE A 180 -14.56 17.02 3.54
N ALA A 181 -13.67 17.18 2.56
CA ALA A 181 -13.41 18.44 1.86
C ALA A 181 -14.66 19.00 1.15
N GLY A 182 -15.52 18.11 0.65
CA GLY A 182 -16.78 18.46 0.02
C GLY A 182 -17.85 19.00 0.96
N GLY A 183 -17.63 18.98 2.28
CA GLY A 183 -18.58 19.48 3.29
C GLY A 183 -19.86 18.63 3.43
N LYS A 184 -19.90 17.43 2.84
CA LYS A 184 -21.02 16.49 2.92
C LYS A 184 -20.72 15.30 3.85
N PHE A 185 -19.61 15.38 4.57
CA PHE A 185 -19.18 14.33 5.47
C PHE A 185 -20.04 14.33 6.75
N MET A 186 -20.49 13.15 7.12
CA MET A 186 -21.21 12.90 8.37
C MET A 186 -20.43 11.86 9.17
N MET A 187 -19.98 12.25 10.35
CA MET A 187 -19.31 11.34 11.26
C MET A 187 -20.31 10.32 11.82
N VAL A 188 -20.02 9.03 11.67
CA VAL A 188 -20.78 7.98 12.34
C VAL A 188 -20.05 7.58 13.62
N GLY A 189 -20.74 7.65 14.75
CA GLY A 189 -20.18 7.44 16.09
C GLY A 189 -19.45 8.69 16.62
N ALA A 190 -18.61 8.48 17.63
CA ALA A 190 -17.91 9.57 18.34
C ALA A 190 -16.70 10.11 17.58
N GLY A 191 -16.25 9.45 16.52
CA GLY A 191 -15.05 9.84 15.76
C GLY A 191 -13.72 9.62 16.49
N THR A 192 -13.72 8.86 17.59
CA THR A 192 -12.53 8.57 18.40
C THR A 192 -11.75 7.34 17.96
N ASN A 193 -12.22 6.65 16.94
CA ASN A 193 -11.54 5.49 16.35
C ASN A 193 -10.31 5.94 15.53
N TYR A 194 -9.19 5.28 15.79
CA TYR A 194 -7.91 5.57 15.14
C TYR A 194 -7.74 4.85 13.82
N LYS A 195 -6.98 5.48 12.90
CA LYS A 195 -6.60 4.92 11.60
C LYS A 195 -5.10 5.06 11.38
N SER A 196 -4.41 3.94 11.26
CA SER A 196 -3.04 3.93 10.77
C SER A 196 -3.01 4.19 9.27
N MET A 197 -2.14 5.09 8.84
CA MET A 197 -1.95 5.47 7.43
C MET A 197 -0.47 5.57 7.11
N ALA A 198 -0.12 5.46 5.82
CA ALA A 198 1.23 5.63 5.32
C ALA A 198 1.23 6.62 4.14
N TYR A 199 1.97 7.72 4.28
CA TYR A 199 2.15 8.66 3.18
C TYR A 199 3.13 8.08 2.14
N VAL A 200 2.76 8.14 0.87
CA VAL A 200 3.57 7.54 -0.20
C VAL A 200 4.99 8.08 -0.26
N GLY A 201 5.17 9.39 -0.01
CA GLY A 201 6.50 10.01 0.04
C GLY A 201 7.43 9.41 1.10
N ASN A 202 6.87 9.00 2.24
CA ASN A 202 7.65 8.40 3.33
C ASN A 202 7.98 6.93 3.07
N ILE A 203 7.02 6.14 2.59
CA ILE A 203 7.27 4.70 2.35
C ILE A 203 8.28 4.49 1.22
N VAL A 204 8.27 5.31 0.16
CA VAL A 204 9.26 5.18 -0.91
C VAL A 204 10.67 5.57 -0.45
N GLU A 205 10.80 6.56 0.43
CA GLU A 205 12.08 6.89 1.05
C GLU A 205 12.56 5.78 2.01
N PHE A 206 11.64 5.06 2.67
CA PHE A 206 12.02 3.88 3.44
C PHE A 206 12.51 2.73 2.55
N ILE A 207 11.85 2.48 1.41
CA ILE A 207 12.34 1.50 0.41
C ILE A 207 13.73 1.91 -0.09
N LYS A 208 13.92 3.19 -0.41
CA LYS A 208 15.22 3.75 -0.83
C LYS A 208 16.29 3.64 0.26
N TYR A 209 15.92 3.88 1.53
CA TYR A 209 16.80 3.67 2.67
C TYR A 209 17.27 2.19 2.76
N LYS A 210 16.37 1.24 2.57
CA LYS A 210 16.71 -0.20 2.55
C LYS A 210 17.57 -0.58 1.34
N LEU A 211 17.35 0.03 0.17
CA LEU A 211 18.21 -0.14 -1.01
C LEU A 211 19.65 0.36 -0.77
N LYS A 212 19.81 1.47 -0.04
CA LYS A 212 21.14 2.00 0.33
C LYS A 212 21.85 1.20 1.44
N ASN A 213 21.12 0.35 2.16
CA ASN A 213 21.62 -0.40 3.32
C ASN A 213 21.33 -1.89 3.16
N VAL A 214 21.54 -2.45 1.96
CA VAL A 214 21.38 -3.88 1.69
C VAL A 214 22.42 -4.67 2.45
N ALA A 215 21.99 -5.64 3.25
CA ALA A 215 22.85 -6.59 3.96
C ALA A 215 22.18 -7.95 4.00
N ALA A 216 22.97 -9.02 3.96
CA ALA A 216 22.42 -10.37 4.13
C ALA A 216 21.65 -10.47 5.45
N GLY A 217 20.45 -11.03 5.38
CA GLY A 217 19.57 -11.14 6.55
C GLY A 217 18.09 -11.10 6.17
N TYR A 218 17.25 -11.32 7.19
CA TYR A 218 15.79 -11.30 7.06
C TYR A 218 15.18 -10.24 7.96
N GLU A 219 14.44 -9.36 7.36
CA GLU A 219 13.77 -8.26 8.06
C GLU A 219 12.30 -8.14 7.62
N VAL A 220 11.42 -7.91 8.59
CA VAL A 220 10.01 -7.57 8.34
C VAL A 220 9.71 -6.27 9.07
N TYR A 221 8.97 -5.38 8.42
CA TYR A 221 8.57 -4.09 8.99
C TYR A 221 7.09 -3.81 8.72
N ASN A 222 6.33 -3.51 9.76
CA ASN A 222 5.09 -2.77 9.58
C ASN A 222 5.43 -1.32 9.24
N TYR A 223 4.86 -0.78 8.17
CA TYR A 223 5.08 0.60 7.81
C TYR A 223 3.84 1.46 8.10
N VAL A 224 3.99 2.37 9.04
CA VAL A 224 2.95 3.31 9.50
C VAL A 224 3.58 4.63 9.81
N ASP A 225 3.01 5.74 9.35
CA ASP A 225 3.39 7.08 9.81
C ASP A 225 2.71 7.38 11.15
N LYS A 226 3.49 7.66 12.16
CA LYS A 226 3.02 7.97 13.52
C LYS A 226 3.12 9.47 13.84
N PRO A 227 2.27 9.99 14.75
CA PRO A 227 1.20 9.30 15.48
C PRO A 227 -0.02 9.01 14.60
N ASP A 228 -0.76 7.93 14.92
CA ASP A 228 -2.06 7.68 14.29
C ASP A 228 -3.03 8.81 14.61
N LEU A 229 -3.89 9.15 13.64
CA LEU A 229 -4.97 10.11 13.86
C LEU A 229 -6.29 9.38 14.11
N ASN A 230 -7.09 9.89 15.05
CA ASN A 230 -8.49 9.52 15.12
C ASN A 230 -9.30 10.30 14.06
N MET A 231 -10.56 9.91 13.84
CA MET A 231 -11.37 10.51 12.79
C MET A 231 -11.66 12.01 13.03
N ASN A 232 -11.79 12.46 14.28
CA ASN A 232 -11.97 13.88 14.61
C ASN A 232 -10.70 14.69 14.29
N GLN A 233 -9.53 14.13 14.62
CA GLN A 233 -8.23 14.74 14.27
C GLN A 233 -8.04 14.81 12.74
N LEU A 234 -8.42 13.75 12.02
CA LEU A 234 -8.34 13.77 10.55
C LEU A 234 -9.23 14.87 9.94
N VAL A 235 -10.45 15.07 10.47
CA VAL A 235 -11.33 16.17 10.02
C VAL A 235 -10.68 17.52 10.32
N ALA A 236 -10.09 17.70 11.52
CA ALA A 236 -9.38 18.93 11.88
C ALA A 236 -8.17 19.23 10.97
N GLU A 237 -7.38 18.21 10.58
CA GLU A 237 -6.30 18.35 9.59
C GLU A 237 -6.84 18.86 8.24
N VAL A 238 -7.98 18.31 7.79
CA VAL A 238 -8.61 18.76 6.54
C VAL A 238 -9.11 20.20 6.65
N GLU A 239 -9.74 20.58 7.78
CA GLU A 239 -10.17 21.96 8.03
C GLU A 239 -8.99 22.93 7.99
N GLN A 240 -7.91 22.59 8.67
CA GLN A 240 -6.72 23.41 8.73
C GLN A 240 -6.05 23.55 7.34
N SER A 241 -5.84 22.44 6.65
CA SER A 241 -5.19 22.44 5.33
C SER A 241 -5.98 23.23 4.29
N LEU A 242 -7.29 23.06 4.26
CA LEU A 242 -8.15 23.73 3.26
C LEU A 242 -8.66 25.13 3.71
N ASN A 243 -8.31 25.57 4.90
CA ASN A 243 -8.81 26.79 5.53
C ASN A 243 -10.35 26.91 5.43
N LYS A 244 -11.05 25.81 5.71
CA LYS A 244 -12.49 25.67 5.52
C LYS A 244 -13.13 24.96 6.71
N LYS A 245 -14.16 25.59 7.31
CA LYS A 245 -14.96 24.91 8.32
C LYS A 245 -15.77 23.75 7.73
N ILE A 246 -15.66 22.58 8.34
CA ILE A 246 -16.39 21.37 7.96
C ILE A 246 -17.47 21.11 9.01
N PRO A 247 -18.74 20.93 8.60
CA PRO A 247 -19.82 20.66 9.56
C PRO A 247 -19.53 19.40 10.36
N SER A 248 -19.47 19.53 11.68
CA SER A 248 -19.21 18.42 12.62
C SER A 248 -20.52 17.73 13.01
N MET A 249 -21.23 17.15 12.05
CA MET A 249 -22.47 16.43 12.34
C MET A 249 -22.16 14.98 12.69
N HIS A 250 -22.53 14.55 13.88
CA HIS A 250 -22.34 13.19 14.37
C HIS A 250 -23.66 12.41 14.33
N LEU A 251 -23.67 11.30 13.59
CA LEU A 251 -24.75 10.34 13.59
C LEU A 251 -24.45 9.26 14.64
N PRO A 252 -25.31 9.02 15.63
CA PRO A 252 -25.12 7.91 16.56
C PRO A 252 -24.88 6.58 15.86
N TYR A 253 -23.92 5.80 16.35
CA TYR A 253 -23.55 4.52 15.72
C TYR A 253 -24.74 3.58 15.43
N PRO A 254 -25.71 3.39 16.34
CA PRO A 254 -26.88 2.54 16.06
C PRO A 254 -27.70 3.04 14.86
N LEU A 255 -27.86 4.36 14.70
CA LEU A 255 -28.57 4.95 13.56
C LEU A 255 -27.79 4.78 12.26
N GLY A 256 -26.46 4.94 12.31
CA GLY A 256 -25.59 4.64 11.17
C GLY A 256 -25.69 3.19 10.72
N MET A 257 -25.71 2.24 11.67
CA MET A 257 -25.89 0.82 11.40
C MET A 257 -27.27 0.51 10.82
N LEU A 258 -28.32 1.12 11.37
CA LEU A 258 -29.69 0.96 10.84
C LEU A 258 -29.75 1.43 9.38
N GLY A 259 -29.21 2.60 9.08
CA GLY A 259 -29.07 3.09 7.71
C GLY A 259 -28.31 2.12 6.81
N GLY A 260 -27.18 1.60 7.29
CA GLY A 260 -26.38 0.60 6.57
C GLY A 260 -27.19 -0.66 6.21
N TYR A 261 -27.96 -1.21 7.16
CA TYR A 261 -28.84 -2.37 6.89
C TYR A 261 -29.96 -2.04 5.90
N CYS A 262 -30.56 -0.85 5.96
CA CYS A 262 -31.55 -0.42 4.97
C CYS A 262 -30.97 -0.43 3.55
N PHE A 263 -29.73 0.09 3.37
CA PHE A 263 -29.05 0.05 2.08
C PHE A 263 -28.66 -1.37 1.65
N ASP A 264 -28.31 -2.25 2.57
CA ASP A 264 -28.03 -3.67 2.26
C ASP A 264 -29.29 -4.37 1.71
N ILE A 265 -30.45 -4.12 2.33
CA ILE A 265 -31.75 -4.64 1.84
C ILE A 265 -32.07 -4.06 0.46
N LEU A 266 -31.93 -2.74 0.31
CA LEU A 266 -32.20 -2.06 -0.96
C LEU A 266 -31.28 -2.57 -2.09
N SER A 267 -30.00 -2.85 -1.77
CA SER A 267 -29.05 -3.45 -2.69
C SER A 267 -29.50 -4.83 -3.17
N LYS A 268 -30.01 -5.66 -2.25
CA LYS A 268 -30.55 -6.98 -2.60
C LYS A 268 -31.80 -6.91 -3.50
N ILE A 269 -32.67 -5.93 -3.24
CA ILE A 269 -33.92 -5.76 -4.02
C ILE A 269 -33.62 -5.19 -5.41
N THR A 270 -32.73 -4.19 -5.50
CA THR A 270 -32.48 -3.45 -6.75
C THR A 270 -31.34 -4.01 -7.59
N GLY A 271 -30.51 -4.92 -7.03
CA GLY A 271 -29.27 -5.40 -7.65
C GLY A 271 -28.17 -4.35 -7.77
N LYS A 272 -28.39 -3.11 -7.24
CA LYS A 272 -27.42 -2.01 -7.33
C LYS A 272 -26.51 -1.97 -6.10
N LYS A 273 -25.22 -1.67 -6.33
CA LYS A 273 -24.26 -1.42 -5.23
C LYS A 273 -24.38 0.04 -4.78
N TYR A 274 -24.63 0.26 -3.49
CA TYR A 274 -24.71 1.61 -2.89
C TYR A 274 -23.40 1.95 -2.18
N ALA A 275 -23.12 3.26 -2.05
CA ALA A 275 -21.94 3.77 -1.36
C ALA A 275 -21.95 3.50 0.16
N VAL A 276 -23.14 3.29 0.76
CA VAL A 276 -23.34 2.97 2.18
C VAL A 276 -23.78 1.53 2.31
N SER A 277 -23.22 0.81 3.30
CA SER A 277 -23.62 -0.54 3.70
C SER A 277 -23.28 -0.76 5.18
N SER A 278 -23.92 -1.73 5.83
CA SER A 278 -23.62 -2.04 7.25
C SER A 278 -22.15 -2.41 7.45
N VAL A 279 -21.56 -3.16 6.53
CA VAL A 279 -20.15 -3.55 6.56
C VAL A 279 -19.23 -2.32 6.44
N ARG A 280 -19.56 -1.36 5.57
CA ARG A 280 -18.77 -0.12 5.42
C ARG A 280 -18.86 0.76 6.65
N VAL A 281 -20.05 0.90 7.25
CA VAL A 281 -20.23 1.63 8.52
C VAL A 281 -19.39 0.98 9.62
N LYS A 282 -19.45 -0.34 9.77
CA LYS A 282 -18.67 -1.09 10.74
C LYS A 282 -17.16 -0.90 10.54
N LYS A 283 -16.66 -1.04 9.29
CA LYS A 283 -15.25 -0.82 8.95
C LYS A 283 -14.82 0.62 9.22
N PHE A 284 -15.68 1.60 8.91
CA PHE A 284 -15.40 3.02 9.15
C PHE A 284 -15.21 3.31 10.64
N CYS A 285 -16.09 2.81 11.49
CA CYS A 285 -16.04 3.04 12.94
C CYS A 285 -15.02 2.18 13.69
N ALA A 286 -14.44 1.16 13.04
CA ALA A 286 -13.43 0.32 13.69
C ALA A 286 -12.10 1.07 13.83
N THR A 287 -11.40 0.86 14.95
CA THR A 287 -9.99 1.24 15.09
C THR A 287 -9.13 0.25 14.32
N THR A 288 -8.20 0.77 13.50
CA THR A 288 -7.22 -0.01 12.77
C THR A 288 -5.85 0.59 13.01
N GLN A 289 -5.17 0.09 14.04
CA GLN A 289 -3.82 0.51 14.45
C GLN A 289 -2.85 -0.65 14.34
N PHE A 290 -1.61 -0.32 13.99
CA PHE A 290 -0.51 -1.28 13.89
C PHE A 290 0.70 -0.73 14.61
N ASP A 291 1.46 -1.60 15.26
CA ASP A 291 2.74 -1.23 15.84
C ASP A 291 3.75 -0.97 14.72
N ALA A 292 4.52 0.09 14.86
CA ALA A 292 5.55 0.52 13.93
C ALA A 292 6.87 0.84 14.64
N THR A 293 7.03 0.35 15.87
CA THR A 293 8.21 0.59 16.70
C THR A 293 9.48 0.17 15.96
N LYS A 294 9.43 -0.95 15.25
CA LYS A 294 10.58 -1.49 14.52
C LYS A 294 11.05 -0.58 13.39
N VAL A 295 10.16 -0.03 12.58
CA VAL A 295 10.54 0.89 11.50
C VAL A 295 11.08 2.20 12.08
N HIS A 296 10.48 2.74 13.13
CA HIS A 296 10.93 3.98 13.78
C HIS A 296 12.24 3.82 14.56
N SER A 297 12.63 2.61 14.97
CA SER A 297 13.91 2.31 15.61
C SER A 297 14.98 1.81 14.64
N SER A 298 14.68 1.71 13.34
CA SER A 298 15.61 1.18 12.33
C SER A 298 16.74 2.16 11.91
N GLY A 299 16.73 3.39 12.42
CA GLY A 299 17.60 4.48 11.97
C GLY A 299 17.04 5.27 10.78
N PHE A 300 15.93 4.84 10.20
CA PHE A 300 15.22 5.62 9.18
C PHE A 300 14.48 6.80 9.80
N VAL A 301 14.62 7.96 9.17
CA VAL A 301 13.86 9.17 9.54
C VAL A 301 12.96 9.53 8.36
N ALA A 302 11.65 9.48 8.58
CA ALA A 302 10.68 9.85 7.56
C ALA A 302 10.81 11.36 7.23
N PRO A 303 10.87 11.74 5.93
CA PRO A 303 11.05 13.14 5.54
C PRO A 303 9.83 14.02 5.84
N TYR A 304 8.66 13.43 6.01
CA TYR A 304 7.42 14.16 6.29
C TYR A 304 6.71 13.59 7.51
N THR A 305 6.09 14.47 8.30
CA THR A 305 5.09 14.04 9.30
C THR A 305 3.81 13.58 8.59
N LEU A 306 2.94 12.83 9.28
CA LEU A 306 1.64 12.45 8.75
C LEU A 306 0.79 13.66 8.35
N SER A 307 0.78 14.73 9.18
CA SER A 307 0.09 15.98 8.89
C SER A 307 0.64 16.67 7.63
N GLN A 308 1.96 16.70 7.43
CA GLN A 308 2.56 17.24 6.22
C GLN A 308 2.19 16.41 4.97
N GLY A 309 2.16 15.08 5.08
CA GLY A 309 1.70 14.20 3.99
C GLY A 309 0.23 14.43 3.63
N LEU A 310 -0.62 14.61 4.64
CA LEU A 310 -2.03 14.96 4.46
C LEU A 310 -2.19 16.33 3.80
N ASP A 311 -1.49 17.35 4.30
CA ASP A 311 -1.55 18.70 3.73
C ASP A 311 -1.13 18.71 2.25
N ARG A 312 0.02 18.10 1.91
CA ARG A 312 0.46 17.97 0.52
C ARG A 312 -0.58 17.32 -0.38
N THR A 313 -1.19 16.22 0.12
CA THR A 313 -2.24 15.51 -0.61
C THR A 313 -3.48 16.38 -0.80
N LEU A 314 -3.94 17.06 0.25
CA LEU A 314 -5.12 17.93 0.22
C LEU A 314 -4.93 19.12 -0.69
N GLN A 315 -3.79 19.81 -0.60
CA GLN A 315 -3.44 20.93 -1.46
C GLN A 315 -3.39 20.53 -2.93
N TYR A 316 -2.73 19.39 -3.23
CA TYR A 316 -2.62 18.87 -4.58
C TYR A 316 -3.99 18.50 -5.18
N GLU A 317 -4.84 17.79 -4.41
CA GLU A 317 -6.07 17.18 -4.92
C GLU A 317 -7.28 18.13 -4.92
N PHE A 318 -7.33 19.10 -3.99
CA PHE A 318 -8.55 19.90 -3.79
C PHE A 318 -8.33 21.40 -3.96
N VAL A 319 -7.08 21.89 -3.96
CA VAL A 319 -6.76 23.31 -4.19
C VAL A 319 -6.12 23.52 -5.56
N HIS A 320 -5.13 22.68 -5.90
CA HIS A 320 -4.34 22.81 -7.13
C HIS A 320 -4.62 21.69 -8.14
N ALA A 321 -5.82 21.08 -8.07
CA ALA A 321 -6.20 19.97 -8.93
C ALA A 321 -6.06 20.31 -10.41
N LYS A 322 -5.35 19.46 -11.17
CA LYS A 322 -5.20 19.55 -12.61
C LYS A 322 -6.27 18.70 -13.29
N LYS A 323 -6.95 19.25 -14.32
CA LYS A 323 -8.04 18.53 -15.02
C LYS A 323 -7.60 17.25 -15.73
N ASP A 324 -6.38 17.24 -16.26
CA ASP A 324 -5.86 16.14 -17.09
C ASP A 324 -4.70 15.40 -16.43
N ASP A 325 -4.68 15.37 -15.09
CA ASP A 325 -3.61 14.69 -14.36
C ASP A 325 -3.77 13.17 -14.41
N ILE A 326 -2.64 12.48 -14.55
CA ILE A 326 -2.58 11.02 -14.48
C ILE A 326 -2.82 10.59 -13.05
N THR A 327 -3.82 9.75 -12.83
CA THR A 327 -4.18 9.27 -11.51
C THR A 327 -4.16 7.75 -11.45
N PHE A 328 -3.89 7.22 -10.26
CA PHE A 328 -3.79 5.79 -10.00
C PHE A 328 -5.02 5.33 -9.22
N VAL A 329 -5.76 4.37 -9.78
CA VAL A 329 -6.88 3.74 -9.09
C VAL A 329 -6.33 2.55 -8.32
N SER A 330 -6.36 2.63 -6.99
CA SER A 330 -5.83 1.59 -6.10
C SER A 330 -6.91 0.73 -5.43
N GLU A 331 -8.18 0.91 -5.85
CA GLU A 331 -9.33 0.12 -5.38
C GLU A 331 -10.45 0.04 -6.40
#